data_23ceba28b266800ed5b3c9bc2f293650
#
_entry.id   23ceba28b266800ed5b3c9bc2f293650
#
_cell.length_a   1.000
_cell.length_b   1.000
_cell.length_c   1.000
_cell.angle_alpha   90.00
_cell.angle_beta   90.00
_cell.angle_gamma   90.00
#
_symmetry.space_group_name_H-M   'P 1'
#
loop_
_entity.id
_entity.type
_entity.pdbx_description
1 polymer ?
#
loop_
_entity_poly.entity_id
_entity_poly.type
_entity_poly.pdbx_seq_one_letter_code
_entity_poly.pdbx_strand_id
1 'polypeptide(L)'
;MALITPIEIYVANAGGSRTVMCEKGNTVELSKDHKPDLPAERSRIMKAGGEVSDGRVNGMLALSRAIGDFDYKPKTPPKDAQPNWFLNNHMVTCFPDVVVKPLHKDVEFMILACDGIWDCKSSE
;
A
#
# COMPACT_ATOMS: atom_id res chain seq x y z
N MET A 1 -5.69 -0.74 6.78
CA MET A 1 -7.07 -0.70 7.34
C MET A 1 -7.77 -2.01 7.05
N ALA A 2 -8.55 -2.55 7.99
CA ALA A 2 -9.42 -3.70 7.73
C ALA A 2 -10.85 -3.38 8.16
N LEU A 3 -11.82 -3.84 7.38
CA LEU A 3 -13.24 -3.83 7.71
C LEU A 3 -13.72 -5.27 7.71
N ILE A 4 -14.32 -5.69 8.81
CA ILE A 4 -14.84 -7.06 9.00
C ILE A 4 -16.36 -6.99 9.06
N THR A 5 -16.99 -7.72 8.16
CA THR A 5 -18.46 -7.93 8.16
C THR A 5 -18.78 -9.35 8.62
N PRO A 6 -20.05 -9.72 8.81
CA PRO A 6 -20.40 -11.10 9.16
C PRO A 6 -19.98 -12.17 8.15
N ILE A 7 -19.70 -11.78 6.91
CA ILE A 7 -19.43 -12.71 5.79
C ILE A 7 -18.12 -12.44 5.04
N GLU A 8 -17.51 -11.25 5.18
CA GLU A 8 -16.33 -10.84 4.40
C GLU A 8 -15.38 -9.98 5.22
N ILE A 9 -14.12 -10.05 4.84
CA ILE A 9 -13.02 -9.22 5.31
C ILE A 9 -12.55 -8.37 4.14
N TYR A 10 -12.52 -7.06 4.32
CA TYR A 10 -11.97 -6.09 3.37
C TYR A 10 -10.68 -5.52 3.95
N VAL A 11 -9.59 -5.61 3.21
CA VAL A 11 -8.31 -5.01 3.60
C VAL A 11 -7.89 -3.99 2.55
N ALA A 12 -7.73 -2.74 2.98
CA ALA A 12 -7.21 -1.65 2.16
C ALA A 12 -5.83 -1.23 2.67
N ASN A 13 -4.83 -1.25 1.81
CA ASN A 13 -3.45 -0.87 2.16
C ASN A 13 -2.90 0.20 1.21
N ALA A 14 -2.29 1.24 1.79
CA ALA A 14 -1.53 2.26 1.07
C ALA A 14 -0.30 2.61 1.90
N GLY A 15 0.83 1.95 1.63
CA GLY A 15 2.09 2.17 2.34
C GLY A 15 2.79 0.88 2.77
N GLY A 16 3.65 0.97 3.78
CA GLY A 16 4.51 -0.11 4.26
C GLY A 16 3.95 -0.94 5.41
N SER A 17 2.75 -0.62 5.93
CA SER A 17 2.06 -1.51 6.86
C SER A 17 1.58 -2.76 6.14
N ARG A 18 1.49 -3.87 6.87
CA ARG A 18 1.06 -5.15 6.31
C ARG A 18 -0.01 -5.80 7.16
N THR A 19 -0.90 -6.52 6.48
CA THR A 19 -1.96 -7.33 7.10
C THR A 19 -1.78 -8.78 6.68
N VAL A 20 -1.72 -9.65 7.65
CA VAL A 20 -1.69 -11.11 7.47
C VAL A 20 -2.83 -11.75 8.22
N MET A 21 -3.27 -12.90 7.76
CA MET A 21 -4.36 -13.69 8.34
C MET A 21 -3.89 -15.12 8.56
N CYS A 22 -4.30 -15.73 9.64
CA CYS A 22 -4.16 -17.17 9.85
C CYS A 22 -5.43 -17.87 9.41
N GLU A 23 -5.30 -18.83 8.50
CA GLU A 23 -6.38 -19.68 8.01
C GLU A 23 -5.94 -21.14 8.05
N LYS A 24 -6.56 -21.96 8.89
CA LYS A 24 -6.18 -23.38 9.11
C LYS A 24 -4.69 -23.54 9.44
N GLY A 25 -4.16 -22.69 10.30
CA GLY A 25 -2.75 -22.70 10.67
C GLY A 25 -1.78 -22.23 9.58
N ASN A 26 -2.27 -21.72 8.45
CA ASN A 26 -1.43 -21.19 7.37
C ASN A 26 -1.51 -19.67 7.31
N THR A 27 -0.39 -19.07 6.93
CA THR A 27 -0.29 -17.61 6.72
C THR A 27 -0.87 -17.23 5.36
N VAL A 28 -1.78 -16.26 5.36
CA VAL A 28 -2.35 -15.65 4.16
C VAL A 28 -2.07 -14.16 4.19
N GLU A 29 -1.25 -13.66 3.26
CA GLU A 29 -1.02 -12.23 3.12
C GLU A 29 -2.23 -11.55 2.50
N LEU A 30 -2.79 -10.56 3.20
CA LEU A 30 -3.93 -9.77 2.75
C LEU A 30 -3.53 -8.40 2.20
N SER A 31 -2.27 -8.03 2.32
CA SER A 31 -1.71 -6.84 1.68
C SER A 31 -0.24 -7.04 1.34
N LYS A 32 0.27 -6.20 0.45
CA LYS A 32 1.70 -6.11 0.11
C LYS A 32 2.19 -4.71 0.40
N ASP A 33 3.42 -4.62 0.88
CA ASP A 33 4.08 -3.33 1.14
C ASP A 33 4.30 -2.59 -0.19
N HIS A 34 4.00 -1.29 -0.21
CA HIS A 34 4.24 -0.44 -1.36
C HIS A 34 5.64 0.17 -1.29
N LYS A 35 6.65 -0.61 -1.69
CA LYS A 35 8.04 -0.16 -1.76
C LYS A 35 8.32 0.55 -3.09
N PRO A 36 9.12 1.64 -3.10
CA PRO A 36 9.43 2.40 -4.33
C PRO A 36 10.07 1.58 -5.45
N ASP A 37 10.81 0.51 -5.12
CA ASP A 37 11.49 -0.35 -6.09
C ASP A 37 10.56 -1.31 -6.84
N LEU A 38 9.33 -1.51 -6.40
CA LEU A 38 8.37 -2.34 -7.12
C LEU A 38 8.13 -1.77 -8.52
N PRO A 39 8.13 -2.60 -9.59
CA PRO A 39 8.09 -2.11 -10.97
C PRO A 39 6.96 -1.12 -11.27
N ALA A 40 5.74 -1.38 -10.78
CA ALA A 40 4.59 -0.50 -10.99
C ALA A 40 4.75 0.84 -10.23
N GLU A 41 5.22 0.79 -9.00
CA GLU A 41 5.46 1.96 -8.16
C GLU A 41 6.57 2.83 -8.75
N ARG A 42 7.72 2.21 -9.07
CA ARG A 42 8.85 2.88 -9.73
C ARG A 42 8.43 3.56 -11.03
N SER A 43 7.68 2.88 -11.88
CA SER A 43 7.17 3.44 -13.13
C SER A 43 6.31 4.69 -12.90
N ARG A 44 5.42 4.67 -11.91
CA ARG A 44 4.59 5.82 -11.54
C ARG A 44 5.44 6.98 -11.04
N ILE A 45 6.38 6.72 -10.12
CA ILE A 45 7.27 7.73 -9.53
C ILE A 45 8.05 8.45 -10.64
N MET A 46 8.66 7.70 -11.56
CA MET A 46 9.42 8.28 -12.67
C MET A 46 8.53 9.07 -13.63
N LYS A 47 7.32 8.59 -13.94
CA LYS A 47 6.35 9.34 -14.76
C LYS A 47 5.92 10.65 -14.12
N ALA A 48 5.87 10.69 -12.79
CA ALA A 48 5.53 11.89 -12.01
C ALA A 48 6.73 12.84 -11.84
N GLY A 49 7.87 12.57 -12.50
CA GLY A 49 9.06 13.42 -12.46
C GLY A 49 9.98 13.19 -11.25
N GLY A 50 9.75 12.10 -10.49
CA GLY A 50 10.62 11.68 -9.40
C GLY A 50 11.67 10.66 -9.85
N GLU A 51 12.50 10.27 -8.91
CA GLU A 51 13.47 9.19 -9.07
C GLU A 51 13.35 8.17 -7.94
N VAL A 52 13.90 6.99 -8.15
CA VAL A 52 14.03 5.96 -7.09
C VAL A 52 15.50 5.61 -6.94
N SER A 53 16.04 5.91 -5.77
CA SER A 53 17.42 5.64 -5.39
C SER A 53 17.43 5.00 -4.01
N ASP A 54 18.19 3.92 -3.85
CA ASP A 54 18.32 3.15 -2.59
C ASP A 54 16.97 2.75 -1.95
N GLY A 55 16.00 2.35 -2.79
CA GLY A 55 14.66 1.98 -2.34
C GLY A 55 13.80 3.16 -1.86
N ARG A 56 14.18 4.39 -2.19
CA ARG A 56 13.52 5.62 -1.71
C ARG A 56 13.12 6.53 -2.85
N VAL A 57 11.98 7.19 -2.70
CA VAL A 57 11.54 8.27 -3.59
C VAL A 57 12.44 9.48 -3.35
N ASN A 58 13.09 9.97 -4.42
CA ASN A 58 14.07 11.08 -4.38
C ASN A 58 15.17 10.89 -3.32
N GLY A 59 15.56 9.64 -3.05
CA GLY A 59 16.55 9.30 -2.04
C GLY A 59 16.11 9.49 -0.57
N MET A 60 14.86 9.89 -0.32
CA MET A 60 14.38 10.27 1.03
C MET A 60 13.31 9.34 1.57
N LEU A 61 12.17 9.20 0.89
CA LEU A 61 11.00 8.51 1.42
C LEU A 61 10.99 7.02 1.02
N ALA A 62 10.95 6.13 2.02
CA ALA A 62 10.97 4.69 1.83
C ALA A 62 9.61 4.07 1.42
N LEU A 63 8.61 4.91 1.16
CA LEU A 63 7.26 4.51 0.78
C LEU A 63 6.89 5.08 -0.59
N SER A 64 6.10 4.34 -1.35
CA SER A 64 5.55 4.81 -2.63
C SER A 64 4.06 5.15 -2.56
N ARG A 65 3.41 4.84 -1.43
CA ARG A 65 2.01 5.21 -1.16
C ARG A 65 1.86 5.66 0.29
N ALA A 66 1.11 6.75 0.50
CA ALA A 66 0.80 7.30 1.83
C ALA A 66 -0.39 8.25 1.78
N ILE A 67 -1.08 8.39 2.91
CA ILE A 67 -1.98 9.50 3.17
C ILE A 67 -1.12 10.67 3.67
N GLY A 68 -1.31 11.89 3.15
CA GLY A 68 -0.40 13.01 3.43
C GLY A 68 0.78 13.05 2.47
N ASP A 69 1.97 13.30 2.96
CA ASP A 69 3.22 13.43 2.17
C ASP A 69 3.06 14.35 0.94
N PHE A 70 2.53 15.55 1.19
CA PHE A 70 2.11 16.51 0.15
C PHE A 70 3.27 17.05 -0.69
N ASP A 71 4.50 16.98 -0.21
CA ASP A 71 5.70 17.37 -0.96
C ASP A 71 5.95 16.47 -2.19
N TYR A 72 5.40 15.24 -2.17
CA TYR A 72 5.46 14.27 -3.26
C TYR A 72 4.21 14.25 -4.14
N LYS A 73 3.29 15.22 -3.93
CA LYS A 73 2.01 15.30 -4.64
C LYS A 73 1.87 16.65 -5.31
N PRO A 74 1.59 16.72 -6.63
CA PRO A 74 1.35 18.00 -7.29
C PRO A 74 0.12 18.68 -6.68
N LYS A 75 0.23 19.98 -6.45
CA LYS A 75 -0.79 20.77 -5.72
C LYS A 75 -2.04 21.03 -6.56
N THR A 76 -1.90 21.07 -7.88
CA THR A 76 -2.99 21.37 -8.81
C THR A 76 -2.89 20.54 -10.08
N PRO A 77 -3.97 19.86 -10.47
CA PRO A 77 -4.03 19.20 -11.77
C PRO A 77 -4.11 20.25 -12.91
N PRO A 78 -3.71 19.90 -14.13
CA PRO A 78 -4.02 20.67 -15.34
C PRO A 78 -5.53 20.92 -15.48
N LYS A 79 -5.92 21.97 -16.19
CA LYS A 79 -7.35 22.33 -16.37
C LYS A 79 -8.18 21.24 -17.05
N ASP A 80 -7.54 20.42 -17.87
CA ASP A 80 -8.11 19.33 -18.66
C ASP A 80 -7.80 17.94 -18.06
N ALA A 81 -7.38 17.88 -16.80
CA ALA A 81 -7.03 16.64 -16.14
C ALA A 81 -8.25 15.70 -16.04
N GLN A 82 -8.03 14.44 -16.42
CA GLN A 82 -9.04 13.39 -16.23
C GLN A 82 -9.28 13.11 -14.74
N PRO A 83 -10.46 12.58 -14.35
CA PRO A 83 -10.80 12.32 -12.94
C PRO A 83 -9.79 11.45 -12.18
N ASN A 84 -9.07 10.58 -12.89
CA ASN A 84 -8.04 9.69 -12.33
C ASN A 84 -6.60 10.23 -12.48
N TRP A 85 -6.45 11.51 -12.85
CA TRP A 85 -5.13 12.12 -13.08
C TRP A 85 -4.20 11.95 -11.86
N PHE A 86 -4.71 12.13 -10.66
CA PHE A 86 -3.94 11.99 -9.42
C PHE A 86 -3.37 10.58 -9.21
N LEU A 87 -4.04 9.54 -9.71
CA LEU A 87 -3.57 8.15 -9.58
C LEU A 87 -2.20 7.92 -10.21
N ASN A 88 -1.97 8.54 -11.35
CA ASN A 88 -0.82 8.29 -12.21
C ASN A 88 0.23 9.39 -12.15
N ASN A 89 -0.07 10.52 -11.50
CA ASN A 89 0.78 11.71 -11.53
C ASN A 89 1.28 12.15 -10.14
N HIS A 90 1.04 11.34 -9.12
CA HIS A 90 1.67 11.50 -7.82
C HIS A 90 2.86 10.56 -7.69
N MET A 91 4.02 11.09 -7.25
CA MET A 91 5.16 10.24 -6.87
C MET A 91 4.75 9.32 -5.74
N VAL A 92 4.04 9.87 -4.74
CA VAL A 92 3.44 9.12 -3.63
C VAL A 92 1.93 9.28 -3.70
N THR A 93 1.21 8.17 -3.95
CA THR A 93 -0.26 8.18 -4.06
C THR A 93 -0.91 7.69 -2.77
N CYS A 94 -2.13 8.15 -2.50
CA CYS A 94 -2.95 7.63 -1.38
C CYS A 94 -3.86 6.47 -1.78
N PHE A 95 -3.83 6.05 -3.05
CA PHE A 95 -4.68 4.96 -3.52
C PHE A 95 -4.30 3.64 -2.89
N PRO A 96 -5.23 2.95 -2.22
CA PRO A 96 -4.98 1.66 -1.64
C PRO A 96 -5.11 0.53 -2.66
N ASP A 97 -4.38 -0.54 -2.47
CA ASP A 97 -4.79 -1.84 -2.96
C ASP A 97 -5.85 -2.41 -2.01
N VAL A 98 -6.88 -3.04 -2.56
CA VAL A 98 -7.98 -3.62 -1.79
C VAL A 98 -8.08 -5.11 -2.06
N VAL A 99 -8.08 -5.89 -0.98
CA VAL A 99 -8.31 -7.33 -1.01
C VAL A 99 -9.60 -7.64 -0.26
N VAL A 100 -10.44 -8.49 -0.84
CA VAL A 100 -11.66 -9.00 -0.20
C VAL A 100 -11.54 -10.50 -0.04
N LYS A 101 -11.83 -11.00 1.16
CA LYS A 101 -11.81 -12.42 1.48
C LYS A 101 -13.10 -12.83 2.21
N PRO A 102 -13.65 -14.02 1.95
CA PRO A 102 -14.73 -14.56 2.75
C PRO A 102 -14.31 -14.73 4.20
N LEU A 103 -15.18 -14.37 5.11
CA LEU A 103 -15.03 -14.71 6.54
C LEU A 103 -15.75 -16.02 6.81
N HIS A 104 -15.02 -17.03 7.23
CA HIS A 104 -15.55 -18.35 7.55
C HIS A 104 -14.85 -18.94 8.78
N LYS A 105 -15.34 -20.07 9.27
CA LYS A 105 -14.89 -20.69 10.55
C LYS A 105 -13.41 -21.07 10.61
N ASP A 106 -12.75 -21.19 9.46
CA ASP A 106 -11.33 -21.58 9.39
C ASP A 106 -10.38 -20.37 9.50
N VAL A 107 -10.91 -19.13 9.51
CA VAL A 107 -10.16 -17.91 9.82
C VAL A 107 -10.01 -17.81 11.33
N GLU A 108 -8.77 -17.81 11.80
CA GLU A 108 -8.45 -17.86 13.24
C GLU A 108 -8.20 -16.48 13.81
N PHE A 109 -7.30 -15.72 13.18
CA PHE A 109 -6.97 -14.35 13.58
C PHE A 109 -6.33 -13.56 12.43
N MET A 110 -6.22 -12.25 12.62
CA MET A 110 -5.48 -11.35 11.74
C MET A 110 -4.51 -10.49 12.55
N ILE A 111 -3.40 -10.14 11.91
CA ILE A 111 -2.41 -9.20 12.43
C ILE A 111 -2.28 -8.05 11.44
N LEU A 112 -2.52 -6.82 11.92
CA LEU A 112 -2.27 -5.59 11.19
C LEU A 112 -1.15 -4.85 11.93
N ALA A 113 -0.04 -4.63 11.27
CA ALA A 113 1.10 -3.96 11.90
C ALA A 113 1.85 -3.08 10.91
N CYS A 114 2.61 -2.13 11.44
CA CYS A 114 3.56 -1.33 10.68
C CYS A 114 4.93 -2.01 10.64
N ASP A 115 5.89 -1.34 10.03
CA ASP A 115 7.29 -1.77 9.90
C ASP A 115 7.97 -2.06 11.25
N GLY A 116 7.56 -1.44 12.34
CA GLY A 116 8.05 -1.78 13.69
C GLY A 116 7.92 -3.27 14.04
N ILE A 117 7.01 -3.99 13.40
CA ILE A 117 6.92 -5.45 13.47
C ILE A 117 7.57 -6.10 12.25
N TRP A 118 7.23 -5.64 11.04
CA TRP A 118 7.61 -6.33 9.81
C TRP A 118 9.08 -6.18 9.41
N ASP A 119 9.81 -5.21 9.99
CA ASP A 119 11.28 -5.13 9.85
C ASP A 119 12.00 -6.18 10.70
N CYS A 120 11.33 -6.75 11.72
CA CYS A 120 11.90 -7.73 12.65
C CYS A 120 11.29 -9.13 12.49
N LYS A 121 10.13 -9.26 11.85
CA LYS A 121 9.38 -10.51 11.70
C LYS A 121 8.93 -10.72 10.27
N SER A 122 8.95 -11.98 9.82
CA SER A 122 8.30 -12.40 8.57
C SER A 122 6.78 -12.46 8.75
N SER A 123 6.07 -12.67 7.64
CA SER A 123 4.62 -12.93 7.68
C SER A 123 4.28 -14.32 8.25
N GLU A 124 5.27 -15.23 8.32
CA GLU A 124 5.14 -16.59 8.84
C GLU A 124 5.50 -16.70 10.32
#